data_dc00ce248a54d412503ce2ab1431a253
#
_entry.id   dc00ce248a54d412503ce2ab1431a253
#
_cell.length_a   1.000
_cell.length_b   1.000
_cell.length_c   1.000
_cell.angle_alpha   90.00
_cell.angle_beta   90.00
_cell.angle_gamma   90.00
#
_symmetry.space_group_name_H-M   'P 1'
#
loop_
_entity.id
_entity.type
_entity.pdbx_description
1 polymer ?
#
loop_
_entity_poly.entity_id
_entity_poly.type
_entity_poly.pdbx_seq_one_letter_code
_entity_poly.pdbx_strand_id
1 'polypeptide(L)'
;MKKRLAVVGAGPSGLAVLRAFQTAKANGDEIPEVVCFEKQDNWGGLWNYTWRTGLDQYGESVHGSMYRYLWSNGPKEGLEFADYSFEEHFGKQIASYPPRSVLFDYIEGRIKKTEVRDWIKFSTAVKNVEQSDGGFAVTTCDLTTSKTNVGYFDHVIVCSGHFSTPNMP
;
A
#
# COMPACT_ATOMS: atom_id res chain seq x y z
N MET A 1 -25.36 -5.96 10.20
CA MET A 1 -24.69 -5.57 8.93
C MET A 1 -23.21 -5.94 9.03
N LYS A 2 -22.58 -6.38 7.94
CA LYS A 2 -21.15 -6.67 7.91
C LYS A 2 -20.36 -5.36 8.10
N LYS A 3 -19.38 -5.36 9.01
CA LYS A 3 -18.51 -4.18 9.22
C LYS A 3 -17.68 -3.91 7.98
N ARG A 4 -17.31 -2.64 7.79
CA ARG A 4 -16.51 -2.17 6.67
C ARG A 4 -15.19 -1.56 7.17
N LEU A 5 -14.10 -1.88 6.50
CA LEU A 5 -12.77 -1.39 6.79
C LEU A 5 -12.20 -0.67 5.58
N ALA A 6 -11.76 0.58 5.76
CA ALA A 6 -10.94 1.29 4.79
C ALA A 6 -9.45 1.15 5.14
N VAL A 7 -8.62 0.84 4.15
CA VAL A 7 -7.15 0.88 4.24
C VAL A 7 -6.66 2.00 3.32
N VAL A 8 -5.87 2.91 3.85
CA VAL A 8 -5.35 4.07 3.09
C VAL A 8 -3.90 3.82 2.69
N GLY A 9 -3.68 3.51 1.42
CA GLY A 9 -2.38 3.22 0.83
C GLY A 9 -2.10 1.72 0.69
N ALA A 10 -1.60 1.31 -0.49
CA ALA A 10 -1.16 -0.05 -0.82
C ALA A 10 0.38 -0.16 -0.92
N GLY A 11 1.10 0.57 -0.08
CA GLY A 11 2.51 0.36 0.21
C GLY A 11 2.72 -0.91 1.07
N PRO A 12 3.96 -1.24 1.48
CA PRO A 12 4.25 -2.46 2.24
C PRO A 12 3.36 -2.65 3.47
N SER A 13 3.05 -1.58 4.21
CA SER A 13 2.18 -1.64 5.39
C SER A 13 0.73 -2.00 5.02
N GLY A 14 0.15 -1.33 4.00
CA GLY A 14 -1.20 -1.65 3.53
C GLY A 14 -1.30 -3.06 2.98
N LEU A 15 -0.32 -3.48 2.19
CA LEU A 15 -0.25 -4.84 1.66
C LEU A 15 -0.14 -5.90 2.78
N ALA A 16 0.58 -5.59 3.88
CA ALA A 16 0.64 -6.46 5.06
C ALA A 16 -0.74 -6.59 5.73
N VAL A 17 -1.47 -5.48 5.89
CA VAL A 17 -2.85 -5.48 6.41
C VAL A 17 -3.76 -6.34 5.53
N LEU A 18 -3.76 -6.12 4.21
CA LEU A 18 -4.59 -6.89 3.27
C LEU A 18 -4.29 -8.39 3.35
N ARG A 19 -3.00 -8.74 3.43
CA ARG A 19 -2.56 -10.14 3.56
C ARG A 19 -3.03 -10.76 4.86
N ALA A 20 -2.98 -10.04 5.98
CA ALA A 20 -3.47 -10.53 7.28
C ALA A 20 -4.95 -10.87 7.22
N PHE A 21 -5.78 -9.97 6.66
CA PHE A 21 -7.22 -10.24 6.49
C PHE A 21 -7.50 -11.37 5.50
N GLN A 22 -6.70 -11.51 4.44
CA GLN A 22 -6.85 -12.63 3.53
C GLN A 22 -6.54 -13.97 4.22
N THR A 23 -5.48 -14.02 5.04
CA THR A 23 -5.12 -15.21 5.81
C THR A 23 -6.23 -15.57 6.80
N ALA A 24 -6.76 -14.59 7.54
CA ALA A 24 -7.88 -14.80 8.44
C ALA A 24 -9.11 -15.36 7.70
N LYS A 25 -9.45 -14.77 6.54
CA LYS A 25 -10.55 -15.27 5.69
C LYS A 25 -10.31 -16.71 5.23
N ALA A 26 -9.09 -17.05 4.82
CA ALA A 26 -8.73 -18.40 4.39
C ALA A 26 -8.81 -19.42 5.54
N ASN A 27 -8.56 -18.99 6.77
CA ASN A 27 -8.72 -19.80 7.98
C ASN A 27 -10.19 -19.96 8.43
N GLY A 28 -11.12 -19.31 7.76
CA GLY A 28 -12.55 -19.37 8.09
C GLY A 28 -13.02 -18.31 9.09
N ASP A 29 -12.18 -17.35 9.43
CA ASP A 29 -12.54 -16.24 10.31
C ASP A 29 -13.52 -15.28 9.61
N GLU A 30 -14.44 -14.71 10.36
CA GLU A 30 -15.29 -13.64 9.88
C GLU A 30 -14.48 -12.33 9.79
N ILE A 31 -14.32 -11.79 8.58
CA ILE A 31 -13.63 -10.54 8.34
C ILE A 31 -14.59 -9.43 7.89
N PRO A 32 -14.27 -8.14 8.12
CA PRO A 32 -15.02 -7.03 7.54
C PRO A 32 -14.96 -7.04 6.01
N GLU A 33 -15.81 -6.24 5.36
CA GLU A 33 -15.61 -5.84 3.98
C GLU A 33 -14.39 -4.91 3.92
N VAL A 34 -13.29 -5.36 3.32
CA VAL A 34 -12.03 -4.61 3.23
C VAL A 34 -11.97 -3.88 1.89
N VAL A 35 -11.74 -2.57 1.91
CA VAL A 35 -11.47 -1.75 0.73
C VAL A 35 -10.18 -0.97 0.97
N CYS A 36 -9.20 -1.14 0.08
CA CYS A 36 -7.96 -0.37 0.09
C CYS A 36 -8.00 0.70 -1.00
N PHE A 37 -7.59 1.91 -0.67
CA PHE A 37 -7.47 3.02 -1.61
C PHE A 37 -6.00 3.31 -1.85
N GLU A 38 -5.56 3.23 -3.11
CA GLU A 38 -4.19 3.53 -3.53
C GLU A 38 -4.19 4.64 -4.58
N LYS A 39 -3.41 5.66 -4.31
CA LYS A 39 -3.29 6.83 -5.17
C LYS A 39 -2.58 6.51 -6.49
N GLN A 40 -1.59 5.64 -6.47
CA GLN A 40 -0.88 5.21 -7.66
C GLN A 40 -1.71 4.20 -8.48
N ASP A 41 -1.30 3.97 -9.69
CA ASP A 41 -1.89 2.97 -10.61
C ASP A 41 -1.43 1.53 -10.29
N ASN A 42 -0.52 1.38 -9.35
CA ASN A 42 -0.01 0.10 -8.88
C ASN A 42 0.33 0.16 -7.38
N TRP A 43 0.51 -1.01 -6.76
CA TRP A 43 0.92 -1.17 -5.37
C TRP A 43 2.43 -0.96 -5.16
N GLY A 44 2.86 -1.02 -3.89
CA GLY A 44 4.27 -0.96 -3.51
C GLY A 44 4.69 0.35 -2.86
N GLY A 45 3.82 1.36 -2.87
CA GLY A 45 4.10 2.67 -2.27
C GLY A 45 5.38 3.28 -2.87
N LEU A 46 6.29 3.74 -2.02
CA LEU A 46 7.54 4.35 -2.50
C LEU A 46 8.49 3.35 -3.20
N TRP A 47 8.33 2.02 -3.00
CA TRP A 47 9.12 1.00 -3.69
C TRP A 47 8.72 0.84 -5.17
N ASN A 48 7.47 1.21 -5.52
CA ASN A 48 7.04 1.39 -6.89
C ASN A 48 7.60 2.71 -7.43
N TYR A 49 8.84 2.65 -7.90
CA TYR A 49 9.63 3.82 -8.27
C TYR A 49 9.04 4.59 -9.44
N THR A 50 8.97 5.90 -9.29
CA THR A 50 8.80 6.85 -10.40
C THR A 50 9.98 7.81 -10.46
N TRP A 51 10.32 8.27 -11.66
CA TRP A 51 11.31 9.34 -11.85
C TRP A 51 10.72 10.73 -11.56
N ARG A 52 9.40 10.83 -11.46
CA ARG A 52 8.70 12.11 -11.21
C ARG A 52 8.98 12.61 -9.80
N THR A 53 9.09 13.91 -9.69
CA THR A 53 9.19 14.64 -8.42
C THR A 53 8.13 15.75 -8.39
N GLY A 54 7.83 16.29 -7.21
CA GLY A 54 6.83 17.34 -7.06
C GLY A 54 5.40 16.79 -7.21
N LEU A 55 4.71 17.13 -8.27
CA LEU A 55 3.34 16.69 -8.55
C LEU A 55 3.30 15.71 -9.73
N ASP A 56 2.38 14.77 -9.68
CA ASP A 56 2.06 13.86 -10.77
C ASP A 56 1.14 14.51 -11.82
N GLN A 57 0.70 13.73 -12.81
CA GLN A 57 -0.20 14.20 -13.86
C GLN A 57 -1.61 14.59 -13.35
N TYR A 58 -1.94 14.23 -12.13
CA TYR A 58 -3.23 14.53 -11.50
C TYR A 58 -3.13 15.67 -10.47
N GLY A 59 -1.94 16.28 -10.32
CA GLY A 59 -1.68 17.31 -9.32
C GLY A 59 -1.47 16.78 -7.90
N GLU A 60 -1.30 15.46 -7.73
CA GLU A 60 -1.02 14.85 -6.44
C GLU A 60 0.48 14.85 -6.14
N SER A 61 0.84 15.05 -4.87
CA SER A 61 2.25 14.97 -4.46
C SER A 61 2.84 13.58 -4.71
N VAL A 62 3.99 13.56 -5.39
CA VAL A 62 4.78 12.34 -5.56
C VAL A 62 5.67 12.13 -4.33
N HIS A 63 5.79 10.87 -3.86
CA HIS A 63 6.75 10.53 -2.81
C HIS A 63 8.18 10.64 -3.36
N GLY A 64 8.88 11.72 -2.99
CA GLY A 64 10.16 12.09 -3.58
C GLY A 64 11.40 11.48 -2.92
N SER A 65 11.25 10.65 -1.88
CA SER A 65 12.40 10.11 -1.12
C SER A 65 13.10 8.91 -1.78
N MET A 66 12.48 8.29 -2.80
CA MET A 66 13.05 7.17 -3.54
C MET A 66 13.84 7.66 -4.74
N TYR A 67 15.01 7.05 -5.02
CA TYR A 67 15.79 7.31 -6.20
C TYR A 67 16.17 6.01 -6.92
N ARG A 68 16.49 6.13 -8.20
CA ARG A 68 16.62 5.02 -9.14
C ARG A 68 17.59 3.92 -8.69
N TYR A 69 18.73 4.32 -8.15
CA TYR A 69 19.83 3.41 -7.78
C TYR A 69 19.97 3.23 -6.27
N LEU A 70 18.87 3.42 -5.52
CA LEU A 70 18.87 3.16 -4.10
C LEU A 70 19.16 1.68 -3.82
N TRP A 71 20.04 1.45 -2.86
CA TRP A 71 20.27 0.17 -2.22
C TRP A 71 19.66 0.19 -0.83
N SER A 72 19.13 -0.94 -0.38
CA SER A 72 18.64 -1.04 0.98
C SER A 72 19.75 -0.73 1.98
N ASN A 73 19.43 0.08 2.99
CA ASN A 73 20.29 0.33 4.15
C ASN A 73 19.99 -0.65 5.30
N GLY A 74 18.98 -1.52 5.14
CA GLY A 74 18.68 -2.63 6.02
C GLY A 74 18.99 -3.97 5.35
N PRO A 75 19.47 -4.96 6.11
CA PRO A 75 19.71 -6.29 5.58
C PRO A 75 18.38 -6.97 5.21
N LYS A 76 18.38 -7.78 4.14
CA LYS A 76 17.19 -8.51 3.69
C LYS A 76 16.58 -9.38 4.79
N GLU A 77 17.42 -9.91 5.66
CA GLU A 77 17.03 -10.74 6.80
C GLU A 77 16.13 -9.99 7.80
N GLY A 78 16.26 -8.66 7.86
CA GLY A 78 15.37 -7.79 8.65
C GLY A 78 14.19 -7.22 7.88
N LEU A 79 14.13 -7.45 6.56
CA LEU A 79 13.07 -6.97 5.66
C LEU A 79 12.16 -8.10 5.19
N GLU A 80 12.51 -9.34 5.50
CA GLU A 80 11.77 -10.54 5.10
C GLU A 80 10.41 -10.61 5.80
N PHE A 81 9.38 -10.94 5.04
CA PHE A 81 8.07 -11.22 5.62
C PHE A 81 8.05 -12.62 6.23
N ALA A 82 7.36 -12.77 7.37
CA ALA A 82 7.29 -14.05 8.09
C ALA A 82 6.66 -15.19 7.27
N ASP A 83 5.83 -14.85 6.28
CA ASP A 83 5.10 -15.79 5.44
C ASP A 83 5.65 -15.89 4.01
N TYR A 84 6.80 -15.25 3.72
CA TYR A 84 7.39 -15.25 2.38
C TYR A 84 8.86 -14.85 2.42
N SER A 85 9.75 -15.80 2.15
CA SER A 85 11.19 -15.56 2.19
C SER A 85 11.76 -15.04 0.86
N PHE A 86 12.92 -14.39 0.90
CA PHE A 86 13.65 -14.02 -0.32
C PHE A 86 14.11 -15.25 -1.10
N GLU A 87 14.51 -16.32 -0.41
CA GLU A 87 14.92 -17.57 -1.08
C GLU A 87 13.74 -18.24 -1.78
N GLU A 88 12.56 -18.25 -1.17
CA GLU A 88 11.33 -18.74 -1.81
C GLU A 88 11.00 -17.93 -3.07
N HIS A 89 11.18 -16.61 -3.02
CA HIS A 89 10.88 -15.74 -4.15
C HIS A 89 11.86 -15.92 -5.31
N PHE A 90 13.17 -15.87 -5.03
CA PHE A 90 14.20 -15.86 -6.06
C PHE A 90 14.73 -17.26 -6.43
N GLY A 91 14.41 -18.29 -5.65
CA GLY A 91 14.93 -19.65 -5.82
C GLY A 91 16.43 -19.76 -5.56
N LYS A 92 17.05 -18.75 -4.97
CA LYS A 92 18.49 -18.68 -4.68
C LYS A 92 18.78 -17.62 -3.61
N GLN A 93 19.95 -17.73 -3.00
CA GLN A 93 20.45 -16.67 -2.13
C GLN A 93 20.75 -15.40 -2.91
N ILE A 94 20.45 -14.25 -2.31
CA ILE A 94 20.80 -12.92 -2.81
C ILE A 94 21.62 -12.15 -1.78
N ALA A 95 22.24 -11.05 -2.19
CA ALA A 95 22.99 -10.19 -1.28
C ALA A 95 22.10 -9.64 -0.15
N SER A 96 22.67 -9.50 1.06
CA SER A 96 21.94 -9.02 2.25
C SER A 96 21.41 -7.60 2.08
N TYR A 97 22.09 -6.75 1.32
CA TYR A 97 21.64 -5.38 1.02
C TYR A 97 21.21 -5.28 -0.45
N PRO A 98 19.97 -5.62 -0.78
CA PRO A 98 19.53 -5.65 -2.18
C PRO A 98 19.23 -4.25 -2.71
N PRO A 99 19.34 -4.04 -4.03
CA PRO A 99 18.87 -2.81 -4.67
C PRO A 99 17.35 -2.70 -4.60
N ARG A 100 16.84 -1.47 -4.67
CA ARG A 100 15.42 -1.13 -4.66
C ARG A 100 14.55 -2.02 -5.55
N SER A 101 15.02 -2.29 -6.77
CA SER A 101 14.26 -3.08 -7.74
C SER A 101 14.04 -4.53 -7.27
N VAL A 102 15.01 -5.10 -6.59
CA VAL A 102 14.91 -6.45 -6.00
C VAL A 102 13.90 -6.47 -4.86
N LEU A 103 13.88 -5.44 -4.02
CA LEU A 103 12.88 -5.30 -2.96
C LEU A 103 11.47 -5.11 -3.52
N PHE A 104 11.32 -4.30 -4.56
CA PHE A 104 10.02 -4.13 -5.20
C PHE A 104 9.50 -5.44 -5.81
N ASP A 105 10.36 -6.18 -6.54
CA ASP A 105 10.04 -7.48 -7.12
C ASP A 105 9.62 -8.50 -6.03
N TYR A 106 10.34 -8.52 -4.91
CA TYR A 106 10.00 -9.36 -3.77
C TYR A 106 8.63 -9.02 -3.16
N ILE A 107 8.35 -7.72 -2.91
CA ILE A 107 7.06 -7.24 -2.40
C ILE A 107 5.94 -7.61 -3.38
N GLU A 108 6.15 -7.36 -4.67
CA GLU A 108 5.19 -7.66 -5.72
C GLU A 108 4.94 -9.18 -5.84
N GLY A 109 6.00 -9.98 -5.79
CA GLY A 109 5.91 -11.44 -5.86
C GLY A 109 5.07 -12.04 -4.73
N ARG A 110 5.24 -11.52 -3.49
CA ARG A 110 4.40 -11.93 -2.36
C ARG A 110 2.92 -11.66 -2.60
N ILE A 111 2.59 -10.50 -3.14
CA ILE A 111 1.20 -10.08 -3.32
C ILE A 111 0.56 -10.74 -4.54
N LYS A 112 1.30 -10.98 -5.62
CA LYS A 112 0.81 -11.70 -6.81
C LYS A 112 0.33 -13.12 -6.51
N LYS A 113 0.82 -13.75 -5.44
CA LYS A 113 0.33 -15.05 -4.95
C LYS A 113 -1.00 -14.97 -4.21
N THR A 114 -1.63 -13.81 -4.16
CA THR A 114 -2.82 -13.54 -3.36
C THR A 114 -3.94 -12.93 -4.21
N GLU A 115 -5.17 -12.98 -3.69
CA GLU A 115 -6.35 -12.39 -4.34
C GLU A 115 -6.67 -10.98 -3.83
N VAL A 116 -5.75 -10.35 -3.08
CA VAL A 116 -6.01 -9.03 -2.46
C VAL A 116 -6.10 -7.89 -3.46
N ARG A 117 -5.71 -8.11 -4.72
CA ARG A 117 -5.79 -7.09 -5.77
C ARG A 117 -7.21 -6.53 -5.93
N ASP A 118 -8.21 -7.39 -5.85
CA ASP A 118 -9.61 -7.01 -6.01
C ASP A 118 -10.13 -6.13 -4.86
N TRP A 119 -9.41 -6.09 -3.73
CA TRP A 119 -9.72 -5.20 -2.62
C TRP A 119 -9.14 -3.80 -2.78
N ILE A 120 -8.27 -3.58 -3.78
CA ILE A 120 -7.55 -2.32 -3.98
C ILE A 120 -8.20 -1.51 -5.10
N LYS A 121 -8.58 -0.28 -4.79
CA LYS A 121 -8.97 0.75 -5.75
C LYS A 121 -7.75 1.60 -6.06
N PHE A 122 -7.13 1.32 -7.19
CA PHE A 122 -6.00 2.09 -7.70
C PHE A 122 -6.44 3.45 -8.26
N SER A 123 -5.50 4.34 -8.50
CA SER A 123 -5.71 5.71 -8.98
C SER A 123 -6.79 6.43 -8.18
N THR A 124 -6.88 6.13 -6.88
CA THR A 124 -7.91 6.65 -5.98
C THR A 124 -7.26 7.28 -4.75
N ALA A 125 -7.25 8.61 -4.69
CA ALA A 125 -6.70 9.35 -3.56
C ALA A 125 -7.74 9.50 -2.44
N VAL A 126 -7.35 9.18 -1.21
CA VAL A 126 -8.11 9.58 -0.02
C VAL A 126 -7.80 11.04 0.27
N LYS A 127 -8.81 11.90 0.25
CA LYS A 127 -8.70 13.35 0.46
C LYS A 127 -8.97 13.76 1.88
N ASN A 128 -9.88 13.06 2.55
CA ASN A 128 -10.24 13.35 3.93
C ASN A 128 -10.77 12.12 4.62
N VAL A 129 -10.57 12.05 5.93
CA VAL A 129 -11.17 11.07 6.83
C VAL A 129 -11.70 11.83 8.04
N GLU A 130 -13.00 11.79 8.23
CA GLU A 130 -13.68 12.45 9.34
C GLU A 130 -14.36 11.41 10.23
N GLN A 131 -14.34 11.65 11.52
CA GLN A 131 -15.14 10.88 12.47
C GLN A 131 -16.62 11.19 12.23
N SER A 132 -17.43 10.16 12.14
CA SER A 132 -18.88 10.23 11.94
C SER A 132 -19.57 9.33 12.97
N ASP A 133 -20.88 9.43 13.13
CA ASP A 133 -21.65 8.66 14.09
C ASP A 133 -21.40 7.14 13.94
N GLY A 134 -20.64 6.59 14.90
CA GLY A 134 -20.30 5.18 14.95
C GLY A 134 -19.20 4.69 14.02
N GLY A 135 -18.49 5.58 13.31
CA GLY A 135 -17.42 5.21 12.36
C GLY A 135 -16.74 6.40 11.73
N PHE A 136 -16.44 6.28 10.43
CA PHE A 136 -15.67 7.27 9.66
C PHE A 136 -16.29 7.52 8.29
N ALA A 137 -16.38 8.79 7.90
CA ALA A 137 -16.65 9.23 6.54
C ALA A 137 -15.30 9.40 5.81
N VAL A 138 -15.09 8.64 4.74
CA VAL A 138 -13.87 8.67 3.93
C VAL A 138 -14.17 9.29 2.58
N THR A 139 -13.60 10.46 2.34
CA THR A 139 -13.71 11.18 1.05
C THR A 139 -12.59 10.73 0.14
N THR A 140 -12.94 10.19 -1.02
CA THR A 140 -12.01 9.71 -2.05
C THR A 140 -12.21 10.46 -3.36
N CYS A 141 -11.14 10.57 -4.15
CA CYS A 141 -11.17 11.09 -5.51
C CYS A 141 -10.59 10.04 -6.45
N ASP A 142 -11.37 9.61 -7.43
CA ASP A 142 -10.86 8.87 -8.58
C ASP A 142 -10.05 9.84 -9.45
N LEU A 143 -8.74 9.62 -9.52
CA LEU A 143 -7.82 10.55 -10.19
C LEU A 143 -7.96 10.52 -11.71
N THR A 144 -8.49 9.44 -12.27
CA THR A 144 -8.68 9.32 -13.74
C THR A 144 -9.90 10.08 -14.24
N THR A 145 -10.93 10.17 -13.40
CA THR A 145 -12.21 10.82 -13.74
C THR A 145 -12.45 12.12 -12.96
N SER A 146 -11.59 12.44 -11.98
CA SER A 146 -11.76 13.54 -11.02
C SER A 146 -13.05 13.45 -10.19
N LYS A 147 -13.69 12.28 -10.14
CA LYS A 147 -14.94 12.08 -9.42
C LYS A 147 -14.67 11.87 -7.93
N THR A 148 -15.30 12.70 -7.12
CA THR A 148 -15.27 12.58 -5.66
C THR A 148 -16.42 11.71 -5.14
N ASN A 149 -16.12 10.84 -4.17
CA ASN A 149 -17.11 10.02 -3.50
C ASN A 149 -16.87 10.05 -1.99
N VAL A 150 -17.92 9.90 -1.21
CA VAL A 150 -17.85 9.72 0.25
C VAL A 150 -18.36 8.32 0.57
N GLY A 151 -17.55 7.53 1.27
CA GLY A 151 -17.90 6.21 1.78
C GLY A 151 -17.88 6.18 3.30
N TYR A 152 -18.74 5.36 3.91
CA TYR A 152 -18.80 5.18 5.36
C TYR A 152 -18.18 3.85 5.76
N PHE A 153 -17.33 3.86 6.79
CA PHE A 153 -16.57 2.72 7.27
C PHE A 153 -16.61 2.65 8.79
N ASP A 154 -16.68 1.45 9.35
CA ASP A 154 -16.58 1.25 10.80
C ASP A 154 -15.15 1.49 11.31
N HIS A 155 -14.16 1.16 10.49
CA HIS A 155 -12.75 1.27 10.83
C HIS A 155 -11.94 1.85 9.66
N VAL A 156 -10.86 2.57 9.99
CA VAL A 156 -9.86 3.05 9.02
C VAL A 156 -8.46 2.70 9.52
N ILE A 157 -7.65 2.11 8.64
CA ILE A 157 -6.22 1.88 8.88
C ILE A 157 -5.44 2.78 7.93
N VAL A 158 -4.63 3.69 8.50
CA VAL A 158 -3.81 4.62 7.73
C VAL A 158 -2.44 4.00 7.47
N CYS A 159 -2.15 3.74 6.18
CA CYS A 159 -0.92 3.14 5.67
C CYS A 159 -0.24 4.05 4.63
N SER A 160 -0.40 5.37 4.77
CA SER A 160 0.05 6.39 3.80
C SER A 160 1.56 6.60 3.74
N GLY A 161 2.33 5.90 4.57
CA GLY A 161 3.77 6.09 4.71
C GLY A 161 4.14 7.34 5.50
N HIS A 162 5.44 7.60 5.63
CA HIS A 162 5.97 8.73 6.41
C HIS A 162 7.02 9.57 5.66
N PHE A 163 7.41 9.16 4.43
CA PHE A 163 8.29 9.91 3.55
C PHE A 163 7.49 10.53 2.40
N SER A 164 6.93 11.70 2.64
CA SER A 164 6.09 12.44 1.70
C SER A 164 6.68 13.84 1.43
N THR A 165 5.85 14.86 1.48
CA THR A 165 6.27 16.24 1.27
C THR A 165 7.24 16.67 2.40
N PRO A 166 8.41 17.26 2.07
CA PRO A 166 9.33 17.76 3.07
C PRO A 166 8.67 18.82 3.96
N ASN A 167 8.86 18.71 5.28
CA ASN A 167 8.54 19.78 6.20
C ASN A 167 9.85 20.56 6.46
N MET A 168 9.95 21.71 5.84
CA MET A 168 11.12 22.59 6.01
C MET A 168 10.84 23.53 7.19
N PRO A 169 11.74 23.58 8.21
CA PRO A 169 11.58 24.48 9.36
C PRO A 169 11.73 25.95 8.99
#